data_290024839386004a64eeab2bb57754b9
#
_entry.id   290024839386004a64eeab2bb57754b9
#
_cell.length_a   1.000
_cell.length_b   1.000
_cell.length_c   1.000
_cell.angle_alpha   90.00
_cell.angle_beta   90.00
_cell.angle_gamma   90.00
#
_symmetry.space_group_name_H-M   'P 1'
#
loop_
_entity.id
_entity.type
_entity.pdbx_description
1 polymer ?
#
loop_
_entity_poly.entity_id
_entity_poly.type
_entity_poly.pdbx_seq_one_letter_code
_entity_poly.pdbx_strand_id
1 'polypeptide(L)'
;EMINVIRTHGGTVLNNSEVTRIIVENNQAAGVEINHAERIESKYIISNVHPKQTLTLLDKNRCIKNAYISRINSLENTYGIFTLYLIMKEKSYPYLNQNLYLHGDNDVWYDKKVNMGYTTNCMISTQASSRNSDYADVISILTPMYIDELSAWQDTLPEQRGEDYKAFKMEKARQLLEFIKSHGIDFTDHIETMYTTTPLSYRDFTGTCDGSAYGIIKDYKCPQIGFVSTRTKLGNLFLTGQNLNVHGALGVTLTSIITCGELLGHEYLAKRIGHA
;
A
#
# COMPACT_ATOMS: atom_id res chain seq x y z
N GLU A 1 7.13 18.53 0.95
CA GLU A 1 6.16 19.66 0.93
C GLU A 1 5.01 19.45 1.93
N MET A 2 4.23 18.34 1.89
CA MET A 2 3.09 18.11 2.80
C MET A 2 3.45 18.23 4.29
N ILE A 3 4.59 17.67 4.72
CA ILE A 3 5.08 17.78 6.11
C ILE A 3 5.31 19.24 6.50
N ASN A 4 5.87 20.03 5.58
CA ASN A 4 6.10 21.45 5.84
C ASN A 4 4.77 22.23 6.01
N VAL A 5 3.76 21.92 5.20
CA VAL A 5 2.43 22.50 5.35
C VAL A 5 1.83 22.16 6.73
N ILE A 6 1.92 20.91 7.18
CA ILE A 6 1.46 20.51 8.51
C ILE A 6 2.17 21.35 9.59
N ARG A 7 3.50 21.44 9.53
CA ARG A 7 4.29 22.16 10.54
C ARG A 7 4.04 23.68 10.54
N THR A 8 3.90 24.30 9.37
CA THR A 8 3.61 25.74 9.26
C THR A 8 2.23 26.11 9.82
N HIS A 9 1.31 25.13 9.89
CA HIS A 9 0.00 25.30 10.53
C HIS A 9 -0.04 24.81 11.99
N GLY A 10 1.12 24.61 12.62
CA GLY A 10 1.23 24.23 14.04
C GLY A 10 1.04 22.74 14.32
N GLY A 11 0.97 21.91 13.28
CA GLY A 11 0.90 20.46 13.44
C GLY A 11 2.26 19.82 13.74
N THR A 12 2.24 18.68 14.42
CA THR A 12 3.43 17.89 14.72
C THR A 12 3.46 16.62 13.87
N VAL A 13 4.65 16.25 13.38
CA VAL A 13 4.89 14.98 12.70
C VAL A 13 5.91 14.20 13.53
N LEU A 14 5.48 13.07 14.05
CA LEU A 14 6.30 12.15 14.84
C LEU A 14 6.77 11.00 13.94
N ASN A 15 8.07 10.74 13.94
CA ASN A 15 8.68 9.57 13.30
C ASN A 15 8.98 8.50 14.35
N ASN A 16 9.10 7.25 13.93
CA ASN A 16 9.38 6.12 14.82
C ASN A 16 8.40 6.00 15.99
N SER A 17 7.13 6.32 15.70
CA SER A 17 6.05 6.40 16.67
C SER A 17 4.92 5.47 16.21
N GLU A 18 4.98 4.22 16.65
CA GLU A 18 3.97 3.22 16.34
C GLU A 18 2.75 3.41 17.24
N VAL A 19 1.58 3.58 16.64
CA VAL A 19 0.32 3.54 17.39
C VAL A 19 0.01 2.09 17.73
N THR A 20 0.06 1.77 19.02
CA THR A 20 -0.13 0.41 19.54
C THR A 20 -1.54 0.17 20.09
N ARG A 21 -2.32 1.24 20.32
CA ARG A 21 -3.68 1.17 20.83
C ARG A 21 -4.48 2.44 20.53
N ILE A 22 -5.77 2.29 20.25
CA ILE A 22 -6.74 3.39 20.20
C ILE A 22 -7.60 3.31 21.46
N ILE A 23 -7.44 4.29 22.34
CA ILE A 23 -8.07 4.35 23.67
C ILE A 23 -9.53 4.78 23.50
N VAL A 24 -10.45 4.03 24.12
CA VAL A 24 -11.87 4.35 24.10
C VAL A 24 -12.38 4.61 25.51
N GLU A 25 -12.91 5.79 25.74
CA GLU A 25 -13.55 6.21 27.00
C GLU A 25 -14.94 6.79 26.71
N ASN A 26 -15.92 6.46 27.53
CA ASN A 26 -17.29 6.95 27.41
C ASN A 26 -17.89 6.80 25.99
N ASN A 27 -17.58 5.68 25.31
CA ASN A 27 -17.99 5.38 23.92
C ASN A 27 -17.46 6.39 22.89
N GLN A 28 -16.34 7.03 23.14
CA GLN A 28 -15.62 7.89 22.21
C GLN A 28 -14.14 7.50 22.19
N ALA A 29 -13.48 7.73 21.06
CA ALA A 29 -12.04 7.63 20.98
C ALA A 29 -11.42 8.82 21.75
N ALA A 30 -10.66 8.52 22.78
CA ALA A 30 -10.10 9.53 23.69
C ALA A 30 -8.65 9.90 23.31
N GLY A 31 -7.95 9.01 22.60
CA GLY A 31 -6.56 9.21 22.23
C GLY A 31 -5.94 7.93 21.68
N VAL A 32 -4.64 7.96 21.52
CA VAL A 32 -3.83 6.83 21.10
C VAL A 32 -2.69 6.58 22.07
N GLU A 33 -2.25 5.34 22.14
CA GLU A 33 -1.02 4.94 22.81
C GLU A 33 0.07 4.72 21.76
N ILE A 34 1.25 5.27 21.98
CA ILE A 34 2.40 5.16 21.10
C ILE A 34 3.48 4.32 21.77
N ASN A 35 4.06 3.39 21.04
CA ASN A 35 5.20 2.56 21.45
C ASN A 35 4.97 1.84 22.81
N HIS A 36 3.73 1.47 23.13
CA HIS A 36 3.31 0.87 24.42
C HIS A 36 3.63 1.70 25.66
N ALA A 37 3.85 3.00 25.55
CA ALA A 37 4.31 3.83 26.67
C ALA A 37 3.64 5.20 26.75
N GLU A 38 3.52 5.90 25.66
CA GLU A 38 3.08 7.29 25.64
C GLU A 38 1.62 7.40 25.20
N ARG A 39 0.81 8.16 25.97
CA ARG A 39 -0.57 8.47 25.60
C ARG A 39 -0.65 9.87 25.02
N ILE A 40 -1.26 9.97 23.84
CA ILE A 40 -1.62 11.24 23.21
C ILE A 40 -3.14 11.36 23.19
N GLU A 41 -3.67 12.35 23.87
CA GLU A 41 -5.10 12.65 23.89
C GLU A 41 -5.51 13.42 22.64
N SER A 42 -6.68 13.11 22.10
CA SER A 42 -7.20 13.78 20.92
C SER A 42 -8.72 13.81 20.90
N LYS A 43 -9.26 14.92 20.42
CA LYS A 43 -10.70 15.08 20.19
C LYS A 43 -11.21 14.28 19.00
N TYR A 44 -10.41 14.10 17.99
CA TYR A 44 -10.71 13.33 16.78
C TYR A 44 -9.51 12.45 16.41
N ILE A 45 -9.80 11.26 15.90
CA ILE A 45 -8.79 10.34 15.40
C ILE A 45 -9.12 10.01 13.94
N ILE A 46 -8.13 10.12 13.05
CA ILE A 46 -8.22 9.69 11.66
C ILE A 46 -7.22 8.54 11.48
N SER A 47 -7.71 7.36 11.19
CA SER A 47 -6.87 6.20 10.94
C SER A 47 -6.69 5.97 9.43
N ASN A 48 -5.45 5.96 8.96
CA ASN A 48 -5.08 5.67 7.58
C ASN A 48 -4.49 4.25 7.41
N VAL A 49 -4.47 3.45 8.46
CA VAL A 49 -4.05 2.05 8.36
C VAL A 49 -5.21 1.17 7.88
N HIS A 50 -4.91 -0.06 7.51
CA HIS A 50 -5.93 -1.00 7.05
C HIS A 50 -7.09 -1.11 8.07
N PRO A 51 -8.38 -1.14 7.64
CA PRO A 51 -9.51 -1.20 8.56
C PRO A 51 -9.46 -2.36 9.56
N LYS A 52 -8.99 -3.55 9.14
CA LYS A 52 -8.76 -4.69 10.05
C LYS A 52 -7.77 -4.29 11.16
N GLN A 53 -6.66 -3.65 10.80
CA GLN A 53 -5.64 -3.21 11.75
C GLN A 53 -6.20 -2.15 12.70
N THR A 54 -6.96 -1.18 12.19
CA THR A 54 -7.63 -0.18 13.05
C THR A 54 -8.51 -0.85 14.10
N LEU A 55 -9.29 -1.87 13.72
CA LEU A 55 -10.14 -2.60 14.64
C LEU A 55 -9.35 -3.43 15.66
N THR A 56 -8.17 -3.93 15.29
CA THR A 56 -7.28 -4.65 16.21
C THR A 56 -6.69 -3.72 17.28
N LEU A 57 -6.33 -2.48 16.88
CA LEU A 57 -5.80 -1.47 17.80
C LEU A 57 -6.86 -0.89 18.75
N LEU A 58 -8.13 -1.09 18.45
CA LEU A 58 -9.23 -0.44 19.16
C LEU A 58 -9.56 -1.15 20.48
N ASP A 59 -9.63 -0.40 21.54
CA ASP A 59 -10.13 -0.90 22.83
C ASP A 59 -11.53 -1.52 22.69
N LYS A 60 -11.81 -2.51 23.51
CA LYS A 60 -13.16 -3.08 23.61
C LYS A 60 -14.18 -1.98 23.94
N ASN A 61 -15.22 -1.90 23.14
CA ASN A 61 -16.26 -0.91 23.29
C ASN A 61 -17.62 -1.47 22.86
N ARG A 62 -18.71 -0.78 23.19
CA ARG A 62 -20.09 -1.21 22.87
C ARG A 62 -20.58 -0.64 21.53
N CYS A 63 -19.88 0.33 20.95
CA CYS A 63 -20.31 0.99 19.71
C CYS A 63 -20.00 0.13 18.48
N ILE A 64 -18.84 -0.53 18.46
CA ILE A 64 -18.42 -1.40 17.37
C ILE A 64 -18.91 -2.82 17.65
N LYS A 65 -19.97 -3.23 16.95
CA LYS A 65 -20.58 -4.54 17.12
C LYS A 65 -19.76 -5.66 16.44
N ASN A 66 -19.79 -6.86 17.00
CA ASN A 66 -19.13 -8.04 16.44
C ASN A 66 -19.47 -8.29 14.96
N ALA A 67 -20.71 -8.05 14.54
CA ALA A 67 -21.12 -8.19 13.15
C ALA A 67 -20.34 -7.25 12.20
N TYR A 68 -20.03 -6.01 12.64
CA TYR A 68 -19.19 -5.09 11.85
C TYR A 68 -17.74 -5.59 11.80
N ILE A 69 -17.18 -6.03 12.93
CA ILE A 69 -15.84 -6.59 13.01
C ILE A 69 -15.72 -7.82 12.09
N SER A 70 -16.67 -8.75 12.17
CA SER A 70 -16.71 -9.94 11.31
C SER A 70 -16.80 -9.57 9.83
N ARG A 71 -17.64 -8.58 9.47
CA ARG A 71 -17.74 -8.08 8.11
C ARG A 71 -16.41 -7.52 7.60
N ILE A 72 -15.74 -6.66 8.38
CA ILE A 72 -14.44 -6.08 7.96
C ILE A 72 -13.38 -7.18 7.86
N ASN A 73 -13.38 -8.15 8.78
CA ASN A 73 -12.41 -9.25 8.75
C ASN A 73 -12.63 -10.24 7.60
N SER A 74 -13.86 -10.35 7.07
CA SER A 74 -14.15 -11.19 5.92
C SER A 74 -13.85 -10.55 4.56
N LEU A 75 -13.51 -9.25 4.53
CA LEU A 75 -13.15 -8.58 3.28
C LEU A 75 -11.81 -9.12 2.75
N GLU A 76 -11.82 -9.52 1.50
CA GLU A 76 -10.63 -9.98 0.81
C GLU A 76 -9.79 -8.79 0.35
N ASN A 77 -8.48 -8.98 0.32
CA ASN A 77 -7.52 -8.01 -0.19
C ASN A 77 -7.02 -8.41 -1.58
N THR A 78 -6.53 -7.43 -2.32
CA THR A 78 -5.87 -7.65 -3.60
C THR A 78 -4.54 -8.39 -3.39
N TYR A 79 -3.95 -8.85 -4.49
CA TYR A 79 -2.59 -9.41 -4.47
C TYR A 79 -1.57 -8.39 -3.93
N GLY A 80 -0.45 -8.90 -3.46
CA GLY A 80 0.75 -8.13 -3.26
C GLY A 80 1.57 -8.01 -4.55
N ILE A 81 2.75 -7.41 -4.44
CA ILE A 81 3.64 -7.21 -5.60
C ILE A 81 5.05 -7.70 -5.24
N PHE A 82 5.64 -8.47 -6.14
CA PHE A 82 7.09 -8.61 -6.21
C PHE A 82 7.63 -7.46 -7.05
N THR A 83 8.55 -6.69 -6.49
CA THR A 83 9.20 -5.62 -7.24
C THR A 83 10.69 -5.88 -7.36
N LEU A 84 11.19 -5.81 -8.58
CA LEU A 84 12.61 -5.82 -8.90
C LEU A 84 13.03 -4.39 -9.28
N TYR A 85 13.96 -3.84 -8.53
CA TYR A 85 14.60 -2.56 -8.81
C TYR A 85 15.97 -2.82 -9.43
N LEU A 86 16.16 -2.38 -10.65
CA LEU A 86 17.44 -2.40 -11.34
C LEU A 86 18.06 -1.01 -11.22
N ILE A 87 19.22 -0.92 -10.59
CA ILE A 87 20.05 0.28 -10.62
C ILE A 87 20.87 0.19 -11.90
N MET A 88 20.77 1.21 -12.73
CA MET A 88 21.38 1.21 -14.04
C MET A 88 22.78 1.80 -13.99
N LYS A 89 23.67 1.29 -14.82
CA LYS A 89 24.97 1.94 -15.08
C LYS A 89 24.73 3.35 -15.63
N GLU A 90 25.62 4.26 -15.29
CA GLU A 90 25.49 5.66 -15.70
C GLU A 90 25.30 5.79 -17.22
N LYS A 91 24.25 6.49 -17.64
CA LYS A 91 23.92 6.79 -19.04
C LYS A 91 23.84 5.57 -19.97
N SER A 92 23.49 4.41 -19.43
CA SER A 92 23.49 3.15 -20.21
C SER A 92 22.13 2.80 -20.83
N TYR A 93 21.02 3.25 -20.24
CA TYR A 93 19.67 2.94 -20.72
C TYR A 93 18.80 4.20 -20.83
N PRO A 94 18.08 4.41 -21.93
CA PRO A 94 17.28 5.63 -22.12
C PRO A 94 16.10 5.70 -21.15
N TYR A 95 15.74 6.90 -20.73
CA TYR A 95 14.49 7.16 -20.03
C TYR A 95 13.32 7.13 -21.02
N LEU A 96 12.37 6.23 -20.83
CA LEU A 96 11.30 6.00 -21.80
C LEU A 96 10.11 6.96 -21.67
N ASN A 97 9.97 7.65 -20.53
CA ASN A 97 8.82 8.49 -20.20
C ASN A 97 7.45 7.79 -20.42
N GLN A 98 7.44 6.48 -20.28
CA GLN A 98 6.25 5.63 -20.38
C GLN A 98 6.44 4.36 -19.57
N ASN A 99 5.32 3.72 -19.20
CA ASN A 99 5.33 2.38 -18.62
C ASN A 99 5.10 1.35 -19.74
N LEU A 100 5.79 0.23 -19.65
CA LEU A 100 5.57 -0.93 -20.51
C LEU A 100 4.82 -2.01 -19.71
N TYR A 101 3.81 -2.61 -20.32
CA TYR A 101 3.04 -3.71 -19.75
C TYR A 101 3.25 -4.93 -20.63
N LEU A 102 3.83 -5.98 -20.05
CA LEU A 102 4.09 -7.25 -20.75
C LEU A 102 3.12 -8.30 -20.21
N HIS A 103 2.58 -9.11 -21.12
CA HIS A 103 1.66 -10.20 -20.82
C HIS A 103 2.11 -11.47 -21.55
N GLY A 104 2.03 -12.61 -20.89
CA GLY A 104 2.41 -13.90 -21.44
C GLY A 104 1.41 -14.49 -22.44
N ASP A 105 0.20 -13.95 -22.45
CA ASP A 105 -0.87 -14.31 -23.39
C ASP A 105 -1.65 -13.07 -23.83
N ASN A 106 -2.67 -13.26 -24.67
CA ASN A 106 -3.51 -12.19 -25.20
C ASN A 106 -4.67 -11.79 -24.27
N ASP A 107 -4.85 -12.50 -23.15
CA ASP A 107 -5.91 -12.17 -22.17
C ASP A 107 -5.38 -11.30 -21.04
N VAL A 108 -5.40 -9.99 -21.26
CA VAL A 108 -5.00 -8.99 -20.26
C VAL A 108 -5.93 -8.91 -19.05
N TRP A 109 -7.14 -9.50 -19.14
CA TRP A 109 -8.14 -9.51 -18.08
C TRP A 109 -8.10 -10.78 -17.24
N TYR A 110 -7.20 -11.66 -17.57
CA TYR A 110 -7.04 -12.93 -16.88
C TYR A 110 -6.50 -12.70 -15.46
N ASP A 111 -7.40 -12.62 -14.50
CA ASP A 111 -7.08 -12.65 -13.08
C ASP A 111 -7.37 -14.04 -12.54
N LYS A 112 -6.35 -14.88 -12.40
CA LYS A 112 -6.49 -16.10 -11.62
C LYS A 112 -5.22 -16.43 -10.85
N LYS A 113 -5.43 -16.85 -9.60
CA LYS A 113 -4.51 -17.57 -8.72
C LYS A 113 -3.90 -18.85 -9.37
N VAL A 114 -4.12 -19.07 -10.67
CA VAL A 114 -3.77 -20.30 -11.39
C VAL A 114 -2.29 -20.42 -11.64
N ASN A 115 -1.54 -19.32 -11.59
CA ASN A 115 -0.11 -19.32 -11.87
C ASN A 115 0.73 -18.86 -10.68
N MET A 116 0.34 -19.24 -9.46
CA MET A 116 1.22 -19.03 -8.31
C MET A 116 2.59 -19.63 -8.61
N GLY A 117 3.64 -18.85 -8.44
CA GLY A 117 4.99 -19.27 -8.72
C GLY A 117 5.55 -18.87 -10.08
N TYR A 118 4.72 -18.50 -11.06
CA TYR A 118 5.15 -18.10 -12.40
C TYR A 118 4.91 -16.63 -12.67
N THR A 119 5.80 -16.01 -13.46
CA THR A 119 5.61 -14.65 -13.98
C THR A 119 4.80 -14.71 -15.25
N THR A 120 3.59 -14.16 -15.24
CA THR A 120 2.70 -14.14 -16.41
C THR A 120 2.47 -12.74 -16.94
N ASN A 121 2.77 -11.73 -16.15
CA ASN A 121 2.70 -10.33 -16.55
C ASN A 121 3.64 -9.47 -15.69
N CYS A 122 4.03 -8.33 -16.22
CA CYS A 122 4.73 -7.32 -15.43
C CYS A 122 4.51 -5.90 -15.99
N MET A 123 4.71 -4.93 -15.12
CA MET A 123 4.84 -3.52 -15.49
C MET A 123 6.30 -3.10 -15.33
N ILE A 124 6.84 -2.43 -16.32
CA ILE A 124 8.19 -1.86 -16.32
C ILE A 124 8.06 -0.34 -16.34
N SER A 125 8.71 0.33 -15.40
CA SER A 125 8.76 1.78 -15.31
C SER A 125 10.22 2.24 -15.22
N THR A 126 10.63 3.12 -16.12
CA THR A 126 11.93 3.77 -16.08
C THR A 126 11.84 5.04 -15.24
N GLN A 127 12.87 5.33 -14.46
CA GLN A 127 12.93 6.51 -13.60
C GLN A 127 14.24 7.23 -13.86
N ALA A 128 14.14 8.50 -14.23
CA ALA A 128 15.27 9.39 -14.42
C ALA A 128 15.52 10.22 -13.17
N SER A 129 16.77 10.59 -12.91
CA SER A 129 17.08 11.55 -11.86
C SER A 129 16.75 12.99 -12.27
N SER A 130 16.63 13.87 -11.28
CA SER A 130 16.49 15.31 -11.54
C SER A 130 17.70 15.94 -12.23
N ARG A 131 18.84 15.22 -12.28
CA ARG A 131 20.10 15.69 -12.89
C ARG A 131 20.22 15.33 -14.35
N ASN A 132 19.55 14.29 -14.80
CA ASN A 132 19.59 13.80 -16.17
C ASN A 132 18.26 13.13 -16.53
N SER A 133 17.52 13.73 -17.43
CA SER A 133 16.22 13.24 -17.90
C SER A 133 16.29 12.35 -19.14
N ASP A 134 17.50 12.18 -19.74
CA ASP A 134 17.64 11.41 -20.98
C ASP A 134 17.87 9.92 -20.72
N TYR A 135 18.36 9.60 -19.51
CA TYR A 135 18.70 8.23 -19.12
C TYR A 135 17.98 7.81 -17.85
N ALA A 136 17.68 6.54 -17.76
CA ALA A 136 17.11 5.94 -16.56
C ALA A 136 18.21 5.61 -15.55
N ASP A 137 18.07 6.12 -14.32
CA ASP A 137 18.92 5.72 -13.19
C ASP A 137 18.40 4.45 -12.51
N VAL A 138 17.08 4.26 -12.54
CA VAL A 138 16.41 3.10 -11.96
C VAL A 138 15.34 2.59 -12.91
N ILE A 139 15.24 1.27 -13.04
CA ILE A 139 14.09 0.60 -13.65
C ILE A 139 13.39 -0.20 -12.56
N SER A 140 12.10 0.09 -12.36
CA SER A 140 11.23 -0.66 -11.45
C SER A 140 10.37 -1.63 -12.26
N ILE A 141 10.44 -2.91 -11.92
CA ILE A 141 9.68 -3.97 -12.57
C ILE A 141 8.76 -4.60 -11.52
N LEU A 142 7.46 -4.53 -11.75
CA LEU A 142 6.44 -4.97 -10.83
C LEU A 142 5.68 -6.15 -11.42
N THR A 143 5.54 -7.23 -10.67
CA THR A 143 4.70 -8.38 -11.03
C THR A 143 3.83 -8.79 -9.83
N PRO A 144 2.57 -9.19 -10.05
CA PRO A 144 1.73 -9.69 -8.98
C PRO A 144 2.35 -10.88 -8.26
N MET A 145 2.22 -10.91 -6.94
CA MET A 145 2.65 -12.03 -6.11
C MET A 145 1.68 -12.18 -4.94
N TYR A 146 1.25 -13.40 -4.65
CA TYR A 146 0.40 -13.67 -3.50
C TYR A 146 1.23 -13.99 -2.26
N ILE A 147 0.73 -13.61 -1.09
CA ILE A 147 1.38 -13.88 0.19
C ILE A 147 1.57 -15.38 0.43
N ASP A 148 0.72 -16.22 -0.15
CA ASP A 148 0.77 -17.68 -0.04
C ASP A 148 2.08 -18.26 -0.61
N GLU A 149 2.70 -17.60 -1.60
CA GLU A 149 4.02 -17.97 -2.13
C GLU A 149 5.15 -17.80 -1.11
N LEU A 150 4.88 -17.07 -0.04
CA LEU A 150 5.82 -16.71 1.01
C LEU A 150 5.49 -17.40 2.35
N SER A 151 4.68 -18.46 2.33
CA SER A 151 4.19 -19.17 3.53
C SER A 151 5.30 -19.59 4.47
N ALA A 152 6.45 -20.04 3.93
CA ALA A 152 7.61 -20.44 4.70
C ALA A 152 8.24 -19.31 5.54
N TRP A 153 7.97 -18.04 5.20
CA TRP A 153 8.59 -16.88 5.85
C TRP A 153 7.57 -15.92 6.48
N GLN A 154 6.29 -16.28 6.52
CA GLN A 154 5.24 -15.40 7.07
C GLN A 154 5.44 -15.06 8.54
N ASP A 155 5.97 -15.99 9.33
CA ASP A 155 6.19 -15.81 10.77
C ASP A 155 7.59 -15.28 11.11
N THR A 156 8.34 -14.80 10.11
CA THR A 156 9.69 -14.26 10.29
C THR A 156 9.70 -12.74 10.33
N LEU A 157 10.69 -12.18 11.02
CA LEU A 157 10.91 -10.74 11.09
C LEU A 157 11.75 -10.23 9.90
N PRO A 158 11.64 -8.93 9.55
CA PRO A 158 12.56 -8.30 8.62
C PRO A 158 14.03 -8.59 8.97
N GLU A 159 14.87 -8.76 7.95
CA GLU A 159 16.32 -9.04 8.07
C GLU A 159 16.69 -10.40 8.73
N GLN A 160 15.71 -11.17 9.21
CA GLN A 160 15.93 -12.48 9.86
C GLN A 160 15.38 -13.67 9.05
N ARG A 161 15.10 -13.47 7.75
CA ARG A 161 14.44 -14.47 6.89
C ARG A 161 15.37 -15.54 6.30
N GLY A 162 16.68 -15.44 6.56
CA GLY A 162 17.66 -16.45 6.14
C GLY A 162 18.09 -16.36 4.66
N GLU A 163 19.01 -17.25 4.27
CA GLU A 163 19.58 -17.26 2.92
C GLU A 163 18.62 -17.88 1.90
N ASP A 164 17.76 -18.79 2.32
CA ASP A 164 16.72 -19.40 1.49
C ASP A 164 15.71 -18.35 0.98
N TYR A 165 15.34 -17.38 1.79
CA TYR A 165 14.50 -16.25 1.36
C TYR A 165 15.22 -15.35 0.34
N LYS A 166 16.52 -15.12 0.52
CA LYS A 166 17.32 -14.37 -0.44
C LYS A 166 17.42 -15.13 -1.77
N ALA A 167 17.68 -16.45 -1.71
CA ALA A 167 17.73 -17.31 -2.89
C ALA A 167 16.38 -17.32 -3.63
N PHE A 168 15.27 -17.46 -2.91
CA PHE A 168 13.94 -17.37 -3.49
C PHE A 168 13.70 -16.04 -4.24
N LYS A 169 14.06 -14.91 -3.64
CA LYS A 169 13.91 -13.59 -4.28
C LYS A 169 14.79 -13.45 -5.53
N MET A 170 16.00 -13.97 -5.50
CA MET A 170 16.91 -13.93 -6.64
C MET A 170 16.42 -14.82 -7.79
N GLU A 171 15.86 -15.98 -7.47
CA GLU A 171 15.27 -16.87 -8.49
C GLU A 171 14.04 -16.21 -9.15
N LYS A 172 13.17 -15.55 -8.37
CA LYS A 172 12.07 -14.76 -8.92
C LYS A 172 12.54 -13.60 -9.80
N ALA A 173 13.59 -12.91 -9.39
CA ALA A 173 14.19 -11.85 -10.21
C ALA A 173 14.73 -12.38 -11.54
N ARG A 174 15.41 -13.55 -11.51
CA ARG A 174 15.92 -14.22 -12.73
C ARG A 174 14.77 -14.60 -13.67
N GLN A 175 13.72 -15.24 -13.15
CA GLN A 175 12.53 -15.61 -13.93
C GLN A 175 11.86 -14.39 -14.58
N LEU A 176 11.76 -13.29 -13.84
CA LEU A 176 11.19 -12.05 -14.32
C LEU A 176 12.03 -11.42 -15.45
N LEU A 177 13.35 -11.41 -15.30
CA LEU A 177 14.25 -10.93 -16.36
C LEU A 177 14.21 -11.82 -17.61
N GLU A 178 14.13 -13.14 -17.47
CA GLU A 178 13.97 -14.07 -18.59
C GLU A 178 12.62 -13.87 -19.30
N PHE A 179 11.53 -13.67 -18.54
CA PHE A 179 10.23 -13.32 -19.11
C PHE A 179 10.30 -12.03 -19.94
N ILE A 180 10.94 -10.99 -19.43
CA ILE A 180 11.12 -9.71 -20.14
C ILE A 180 11.97 -9.89 -21.38
N LYS A 181 13.04 -10.68 -21.29
CA LYS A 181 13.93 -10.99 -22.42
C LYS A 181 13.21 -11.75 -23.53
N SER A 182 12.28 -12.64 -23.19
CA SER A 182 11.45 -13.35 -24.17
C SER A 182 10.53 -12.42 -24.96
N HIS A 183 10.27 -11.20 -24.45
CA HIS A 183 9.53 -10.14 -25.11
C HIS A 183 10.44 -9.14 -25.88
N GLY A 184 11.71 -9.49 -26.06
CA GLY A 184 12.67 -8.69 -26.84
C GLY A 184 13.30 -7.52 -26.09
N ILE A 185 13.19 -7.47 -24.75
CA ILE A 185 13.81 -6.43 -23.91
C ILE A 185 14.91 -7.09 -23.07
N ASP A 186 16.13 -6.60 -23.16
CA ASP A 186 17.27 -7.10 -22.38
C ASP A 186 17.96 -5.97 -21.62
N PHE A 187 18.03 -6.09 -20.31
CA PHE A 187 18.69 -5.12 -19.43
C PHE A 187 20.08 -5.57 -18.97
N THR A 188 20.48 -6.80 -19.30
CA THR A 188 21.63 -7.49 -18.69
C THR A 188 22.92 -6.66 -18.66
N ASP A 189 23.26 -6.03 -19.80
CA ASP A 189 24.51 -5.25 -19.92
C ASP A 189 24.43 -3.85 -19.25
N HIS A 190 23.22 -3.42 -18.89
CA HIS A 190 22.95 -2.10 -18.34
C HIS A 190 22.85 -2.08 -16.82
N ILE A 191 22.74 -3.25 -16.17
CA ILE A 191 22.53 -3.35 -14.72
C ILE A 191 23.85 -3.15 -13.97
N GLU A 192 23.86 -2.26 -12.99
CA GLU A 192 24.92 -2.13 -12.00
C GLU A 192 24.66 -3.02 -10.78
N THR A 193 23.46 -2.92 -10.20
CA THR A 193 23.00 -3.75 -9.08
C THR A 193 21.49 -3.86 -9.07
N MET A 194 20.97 -4.79 -8.25
CA MET A 194 19.52 -4.99 -8.14
C MET A 194 19.07 -5.21 -6.69
N TYR A 195 17.83 -4.79 -6.42
CA TYR A 195 17.13 -4.99 -5.15
C TYR A 195 15.75 -5.56 -5.39
N THR A 196 15.24 -6.30 -4.43
CA THR A 196 13.93 -6.93 -4.54
C THR A 196 13.09 -6.71 -3.29
N THR A 197 11.77 -6.49 -3.50
CA THR A 197 10.77 -6.50 -2.44
C THR A 197 9.68 -7.52 -2.74
N THR A 198 8.99 -7.97 -1.71
CA THR A 198 7.91 -8.96 -1.80
C THR A 198 6.68 -8.47 -1.01
N PRO A 199 5.54 -9.15 -1.06
CA PRO A 199 4.40 -8.87 -0.19
C PRO A 199 4.73 -8.79 1.29
N LEU A 200 5.74 -9.53 1.79
CA LEU A 200 6.20 -9.40 3.18
C LEU A 200 6.77 -8.01 3.47
N SER A 201 7.44 -7.36 2.51
CA SER A 201 7.90 -5.99 2.69
C SER A 201 6.73 -5.00 2.81
N TYR A 202 5.68 -5.19 1.99
CA TYR A 202 4.45 -4.39 2.13
C TYR A 202 3.81 -4.60 3.50
N ARG A 203 3.67 -5.85 3.95
CA ARG A 203 3.14 -6.16 5.28
C ARG A 203 3.92 -5.45 6.38
N ASP A 204 5.22 -5.57 6.35
CA ASP A 204 6.10 -5.08 7.42
C ASP A 204 6.14 -3.54 7.49
N PHE A 205 6.06 -2.86 6.34
CA PHE A 205 6.18 -1.40 6.29
C PHE A 205 4.84 -0.66 6.22
N THR A 206 3.76 -1.32 5.78
CA THR A 206 2.44 -0.67 5.65
C THR A 206 1.39 -1.23 6.61
N GLY A 207 1.70 -2.32 7.32
CA GLY A 207 0.76 -2.97 8.25
C GLY A 207 -0.41 -3.68 7.59
N THR A 208 -0.35 -3.98 6.28
CA THR A 208 -1.38 -4.80 5.62
C THR A 208 -1.17 -6.27 5.96
N CYS A 209 -2.19 -6.95 6.48
CA CYS A 209 -2.07 -8.31 7.00
C CYS A 209 -1.47 -9.31 6.00
N ASP A 210 -1.81 -9.19 4.73
CA ASP A 210 -1.43 -10.08 3.62
C ASP A 210 -0.53 -9.41 2.58
N GLY A 211 0.09 -8.28 2.93
CA GLY A 211 1.02 -7.57 2.06
C GLY A 211 0.41 -7.08 0.75
N SER A 212 -0.91 -6.87 0.72
CA SER A 212 -1.60 -6.41 -0.49
C SER A 212 -1.13 -5.03 -0.92
N ALA A 213 -0.99 -4.83 -2.23
CA ALA A 213 -0.55 -3.56 -2.80
C ALA A 213 -1.66 -2.50 -2.80
N TYR A 214 -2.90 -2.91 -2.99
CA TYR A 214 -4.04 -2.01 -3.19
C TYR A 214 -5.12 -2.14 -2.12
N GLY A 215 -4.88 -2.97 -1.09
CA GLY A 215 -5.82 -3.18 0.01
C GLY A 215 -7.06 -3.98 -0.40
N ILE A 216 -8.22 -3.62 0.14
CA ILE A 216 -9.47 -4.37 -0.04
C ILE A 216 -9.91 -4.40 -1.52
N ILE A 217 -10.27 -5.60 -2.02
CA ILE A 217 -10.78 -5.81 -3.38
C ILE A 217 -12.02 -4.94 -3.62
N LYS A 218 -12.04 -4.28 -4.79
CA LYS A 218 -13.18 -3.48 -5.29
C LYS A 218 -13.79 -4.22 -6.47
N ASP A 219 -14.78 -5.07 -6.19
CA ASP A 219 -15.50 -5.80 -7.24
C ASP A 219 -16.53 -4.86 -7.88
N TYR A 220 -16.36 -4.59 -9.20
CA TYR A 220 -17.30 -3.76 -9.94
C TYR A 220 -18.70 -4.37 -10.07
N LYS A 221 -18.83 -5.70 -9.94
CA LYS A 221 -20.13 -6.41 -9.98
C LYS A 221 -20.89 -6.25 -8.67
N CYS A 222 -20.16 -6.12 -7.55
CA CYS A 222 -20.72 -6.03 -6.21
C CYS A 222 -20.00 -4.96 -5.38
N PRO A 223 -20.02 -3.68 -5.80
CA PRO A 223 -19.19 -2.61 -5.19
C PRO A 223 -19.52 -2.38 -3.71
N GLN A 224 -20.74 -2.67 -3.28
CA GLN A 224 -21.16 -2.55 -1.88
C GLN A 224 -20.46 -3.51 -0.92
N ILE A 225 -19.92 -4.65 -1.39
CA ILE A 225 -19.21 -5.60 -0.54
C ILE A 225 -17.90 -4.98 -0.05
N GLY A 226 -17.10 -4.43 -0.96
CA GLY A 226 -15.81 -3.80 -0.65
C GLY A 226 -15.91 -2.37 -0.11
N PHE A 227 -17.12 -1.80 0.02
CA PHE A 227 -17.29 -0.44 0.51
C PHE A 227 -17.04 -0.37 2.02
N VAL A 228 -16.15 0.53 2.44
CA VAL A 228 -15.90 0.86 3.83
C VAL A 228 -16.12 2.36 4.04
N SER A 229 -17.01 2.70 4.97
CA SER A 229 -17.32 4.11 5.28
C SER A 229 -16.14 4.80 5.95
N THR A 230 -15.97 6.10 5.66
CA THR A 230 -15.05 6.97 6.40
C THR A 230 -15.48 7.15 7.86
N ARG A 231 -16.77 7.14 8.14
CA ARG A 231 -17.30 7.21 9.52
C ARG A 231 -17.34 5.82 10.15
N THR A 232 -16.82 5.71 11.34
CA THR A 232 -17.04 4.55 12.20
C THR A 232 -18.27 4.74 13.09
N LYS A 233 -18.59 3.71 13.88
CA LYS A 233 -19.63 3.82 14.92
C LYS A 233 -19.18 4.55 16.19
N LEU A 234 -17.87 4.82 16.32
CA LEU A 234 -17.34 5.80 17.26
C LEU A 234 -17.36 7.16 16.55
N GLY A 235 -18.19 8.08 16.98
CA GLY A 235 -18.50 9.31 16.24
C GLY A 235 -17.32 10.24 15.95
N ASN A 236 -16.17 10.02 16.62
CA ASN A 236 -14.96 10.81 16.47
C ASN A 236 -13.74 10.00 15.99
N LEU A 237 -13.94 8.74 15.59
CA LEU A 237 -12.95 7.92 14.90
C LEU A 237 -13.33 7.80 13.43
N PHE A 238 -12.46 8.29 12.55
CA PHE A 238 -12.63 8.25 11.11
C PHE A 238 -11.60 7.34 10.46
N LEU A 239 -11.97 6.75 9.33
CA LEU A 239 -11.08 6.00 8.46
C LEU A 239 -10.78 6.82 7.21
N THR A 240 -9.60 6.63 6.65
CA THR A 240 -9.18 7.22 5.37
C THR A 240 -8.26 6.27 4.61
N GLY A 241 -7.83 6.67 3.41
CA GLY A 241 -6.84 5.93 2.63
C GLY A 241 -7.43 4.97 1.61
N GLN A 242 -6.54 4.20 0.97
CA GLN A 242 -6.85 3.37 -0.20
C GLN A 242 -7.79 2.20 0.05
N ASN A 243 -7.93 1.78 1.31
CA ASN A 243 -8.74 0.61 1.67
C ASN A 243 -10.26 0.88 1.67
N LEU A 244 -10.69 2.15 1.64
CA LEU A 244 -12.10 2.50 1.79
C LEU A 244 -12.88 2.30 0.48
N ASN A 245 -12.68 3.18 -0.48
CA ASN A 245 -13.50 3.22 -1.67
C ASN A 245 -12.69 3.07 -2.97
N VAL A 246 -11.62 3.84 -3.12
CA VAL A 246 -10.77 3.87 -4.32
C VAL A 246 -9.30 3.90 -3.90
N HIS A 247 -8.46 3.18 -4.63
CA HIS A 247 -7.02 3.12 -4.40
C HIS A 247 -6.24 4.01 -5.38
N GLY A 248 -4.92 4.06 -5.21
CA GLY A 248 -4.03 4.88 -6.01
C GLY A 248 -4.06 6.36 -5.62
N ALA A 249 -3.22 7.19 -6.24
CA ALA A 249 -3.06 8.60 -5.89
C ALA A 249 -4.37 9.39 -5.95
N LEU A 250 -5.12 9.25 -7.04
CA LEU A 250 -6.44 9.89 -7.19
C LEU A 250 -7.42 9.38 -6.13
N GLY A 251 -7.49 8.07 -5.93
CA GLY A 251 -8.44 7.48 -4.97
C GLY A 251 -8.19 7.91 -3.55
N VAL A 252 -6.94 7.94 -3.07
CA VAL A 252 -6.63 8.40 -1.70
C VAL A 252 -6.86 9.89 -1.55
N THR A 253 -6.65 10.70 -2.61
CA THR A 253 -6.96 12.13 -2.59
C THR A 253 -8.46 12.34 -2.43
N LEU A 254 -9.30 11.67 -3.22
CA LEU A 254 -10.75 11.73 -3.09
C LEU A 254 -11.23 11.25 -1.71
N THR A 255 -10.69 10.15 -1.21
CA THR A 255 -11.04 9.65 0.12
C THR A 255 -10.65 10.63 1.22
N SER A 256 -9.50 11.31 1.09
CA SER A 256 -9.09 12.34 2.07
C SER A 256 -10.02 13.55 2.06
N ILE A 257 -10.47 13.99 0.89
CA ILE A 257 -11.48 15.06 0.78
C ILE A 257 -12.79 14.66 1.45
N ILE A 258 -13.26 13.43 1.22
CA ILE A 258 -14.48 12.92 1.88
C ILE A 258 -14.28 12.90 3.40
N THR A 259 -13.16 12.35 3.90
CA THR A 259 -12.87 12.29 5.34
C THR A 259 -12.77 13.68 5.96
N CYS A 260 -12.12 14.64 5.30
CA CYS A 260 -12.09 16.03 5.74
C CYS A 260 -13.48 16.67 5.72
N GLY A 261 -14.32 16.33 4.74
CA GLY A 261 -15.70 16.79 4.65
C GLY A 261 -16.57 16.38 5.83
N GLU A 262 -16.29 15.19 6.38
CA GLU A 262 -16.97 14.71 7.61
C GLU A 262 -16.65 15.57 8.85
N LEU A 263 -15.48 16.20 8.87
CA LEU A 263 -15.03 17.05 9.98
C LEU A 263 -15.37 18.53 9.78
N LEU A 264 -15.22 19.03 8.56
CA LEU A 264 -15.28 20.45 8.24
C LEU A 264 -16.58 20.87 7.54
N GLY A 265 -17.36 19.89 7.05
CA GLY A 265 -18.51 20.08 6.19
C GLY A 265 -18.18 20.03 4.70
N HIS A 266 -18.93 19.22 3.96
CA HIS A 266 -18.70 18.98 2.52
C HIS A 266 -18.87 20.25 1.68
N GLU A 267 -19.88 21.07 1.98
CA GLU A 267 -20.11 22.35 1.27
C GLU A 267 -18.95 23.33 1.44
N TYR A 268 -18.40 23.41 2.65
CA TYR A 268 -17.23 24.25 2.93
C TYR A 268 -16.04 23.84 2.08
N LEU A 269 -15.73 22.54 2.06
CA LEU A 269 -14.62 22.04 1.26
C LEU A 269 -14.83 22.21 -0.24
N ALA A 270 -16.02 21.93 -0.76
CA ALA A 270 -16.33 22.09 -2.18
C ALA A 270 -16.08 23.53 -2.64
N LYS A 271 -16.51 24.52 -1.84
CA LYS A 271 -16.24 25.95 -2.11
C LYS A 271 -14.75 26.27 -2.09
N ARG A 272 -13.99 25.73 -1.13
CA ARG A 272 -12.55 26.01 -1.01
C ARG A 272 -11.73 25.40 -2.14
N ILE A 273 -12.05 24.16 -2.56
CA ILE A 273 -11.34 23.46 -3.63
C ILE A 273 -11.74 24.03 -5.01
N GLY A 274 -13.01 24.41 -5.20
CA GLY A 274 -13.48 24.97 -6.47
C GLY A 274 -12.98 26.39 -6.76
N HIS A 275 -12.32 27.05 -5.81
CA HIS A 275 -11.71 28.38 -5.96
C HIS A 275 -10.18 28.36 -5.85
N ALA A 276 -9.56 27.17 -5.78
CA ALA A 276 -8.12 26.96 -5.80
C ALA A 276 -7.64 26.63 -7.20
#